data_42b3d7683c68873e5635844876d7ef26
#
_entry.id   42b3d7683c68873e5635844876d7ef26
#
_cell.length_a   1.000
_cell.length_b   1.000
_cell.length_c   1.000
_cell.angle_alpha   90.00
_cell.angle_beta   90.00
_cell.angle_gamma   90.00
#
_symmetry.space_group_name_H-M   'P 1'
#
loop_
_entity.id
_entity.type
_entity.pdbx_description
1 polymer ?
#
loop_
_entity_poly.entity_id
_entity_poly.type
_entity_poly.pdbx_seq_one_letter_code
_entity_poly.pdbx_strand_id
1 'polypeptide(L)'
;MDSYAPYDTLRAYKRNHKLILDLTESLSDVQLHWKPVGYNNSIGFNLWHIARWSDNLIAEILKEFPELCIDLGDVREIWEQDALGEKWGLPPVLYPGGTGLSDEAADSLVFPSKEEMLTYLRKTFTRTEEFIEKFDARYPTSERIADEELHKKLSDIRWNLYYYLMHHCRHLGMMEALKGLLTGRGSAAA
;
A
#
# COMPACT_ATOMS: atom_id res chain seq x y z
N MET A 1 7.43 35.08 -5.10
CA MET A 1 6.47 33.95 -4.99
C MET A 1 7.34 32.73 -4.89
N ASP A 2 7.51 32.24 -3.67
CA ASP A 2 8.32 31.07 -3.41
C ASP A 2 7.68 29.89 -4.14
N SER A 3 8.44 29.31 -5.06
CA SER A 3 8.04 28.06 -5.71
C SER A 3 7.98 27.00 -4.62
N TYR A 4 6.79 26.71 -4.17
CA TYR A 4 6.54 25.47 -3.39
C TYR A 4 7.11 24.33 -4.24
N ALA A 5 8.21 23.76 -3.78
CA ALA A 5 8.73 22.55 -4.40
C ALA A 5 7.57 21.54 -4.43
N PRO A 6 7.24 20.96 -5.58
CA PRO A 6 6.18 19.97 -5.64
C PRO A 6 6.52 18.90 -4.59
N TYR A 7 5.53 18.51 -3.79
CA TYR A 7 5.71 17.40 -2.85
C TYR A 7 6.31 16.25 -3.63
N ASP A 8 7.50 15.84 -3.25
CA ASP A 8 8.17 14.68 -3.85
C ASP A 8 7.43 13.43 -3.38
N THR A 9 6.34 13.13 -4.08
CA THR A 9 5.44 12.02 -3.79
C THR A 9 6.21 10.72 -3.77
N LEU A 10 7.10 10.52 -4.73
CA LEU A 10 7.94 9.33 -4.79
C LEU A 10 8.82 9.18 -3.56
N ARG A 11 9.48 10.26 -3.13
CA ARG A 11 10.33 10.26 -1.94
C ARG A 11 9.53 9.94 -0.67
N ALA A 12 8.32 10.48 -0.57
CA ALA A 12 7.44 10.23 0.56
C ALA A 12 7.00 8.75 0.61
N TYR A 13 6.64 8.17 -0.55
CA TYR A 13 6.34 6.74 -0.66
C TYR A 13 7.53 5.87 -0.30
N LYS A 14 8.70 6.11 -0.89
CA LYS A 14 9.94 5.36 -0.60
C LYS A 14 10.29 5.37 0.89
N ARG A 15 10.13 6.54 1.55
CA ARG A 15 10.36 6.65 3.00
C ARG A 15 9.33 5.83 3.80
N ASN A 16 8.05 5.95 3.47
CA ASN A 16 7.00 5.23 4.18
C ASN A 16 7.12 3.71 3.98
N HIS A 17 7.34 3.26 2.75
CA HIS A 17 7.56 1.85 2.42
C HIS A 17 8.76 1.26 3.18
N LYS A 18 9.86 2.01 3.24
CA LYS A 18 11.03 1.59 4.02
C LYS A 18 10.70 1.40 5.50
N LEU A 19 9.97 2.34 6.10
CA LEU A 19 9.58 2.24 7.52
C LEU A 19 8.69 1.02 7.78
N ILE A 20 7.75 0.72 6.87
CA ILE A 20 6.87 -0.45 6.96
C ILE A 20 7.70 -1.74 6.84
N LEU A 21 8.62 -1.82 5.88
CA LEU A 21 9.49 -2.97 5.69
C LEU A 21 10.41 -3.19 6.90
N ASP A 22 11.10 -2.15 7.37
CA ASP A 22 11.99 -2.20 8.55
C ASP A 22 11.22 -2.68 9.80
N LEU A 23 10.00 -2.16 10.01
CA LEU A 23 9.14 -2.61 11.11
C LEU A 23 8.83 -4.10 11.00
N THR A 24 8.41 -4.54 9.82
CA THR A 24 8.01 -5.93 9.56
C THR A 24 9.18 -6.89 9.72
N GLU A 25 10.35 -6.55 9.15
CA GLU A 25 11.58 -7.35 9.24
C GLU A 25 12.04 -7.53 10.67
N SER A 26 11.79 -6.56 11.54
CA SER A 26 12.18 -6.60 12.96
C SER A 26 11.33 -7.56 13.81
N LEU A 27 10.24 -8.11 13.27
CA LEU A 27 9.31 -8.99 13.99
C LEU A 27 9.53 -10.46 13.66
N SER A 28 9.18 -11.35 14.58
CA SER A 28 9.00 -12.78 14.28
C SER A 28 7.62 -13.03 13.67
N ASP A 29 7.40 -14.23 13.09
CA ASP A 29 6.07 -14.63 12.60
C ASP A 29 5.00 -14.55 13.70
N VAL A 30 5.30 -15.03 14.88
CA VAL A 30 4.38 -14.98 16.02
C VAL A 30 4.03 -13.53 16.38
N GLN A 31 5.01 -12.65 16.37
CA GLN A 31 4.79 -11.22 16.66
C GLN A 31 3.98 -10.52 15.58
N LEU A 32 4.17 -10.91 14.32
CA LEU A 32 3.44 -10.35 13.18
C LEU A 32 1.93 -10.61 13.29
N HIS A 33 1.56 -11.79 13.77
CA HIS A 33 0.17 -12.22 13.88
C HIS A 33 -0.44 -11.99 15.27
N TRP A 34 0.36 -11.50 16.21
CA TRP A 34 -0.14 -11.16 17.55
C TRP A 34 -1.11 -9.97 17.51
N LYS A 35 -2.11 -10.03 18.37
CA LYS A 35 -3.06 -8.95 18.62
C LYS A 35 -3.47 -8.92 20.09
N PRO A 36 -3.75 -7.73 20.65
CA PRO A 36 -4.29 -7.63 22.00
C PRO A 36 -5.70 -8.26 22.08
N VAL A 37 -6.09 -8.69 23.27
CA VAL A 37 -7.43 -9.23 23.51
C VAL A 37 -8.48 -8.16 23.16
N GLY A 38 -9.48 -8.54 22.37
CA GLY A 38 -10.53 -7.63 21.91
C GLY A 38 -10.14 -6.70 20.76
N TYR A 39 -9.00 -6.92 20.13
CA TYR A 39 -8.56 -6.19 18.93
C TYR A 39 -8.37 -7.17 17.76
N ASN A 40 -9.04 -6.91 16.65
CA ASN A 40 -9.15 -7.89 15.56
C ASN A 40 -8.06 -7.77 14.50
N ASN A 41 -7.32 -6.65 14.44
CA ASN A 41 -6.33 -6.41 13.40
C ASN A 41 -4.90 -6.56 13.93
N SER A 42 -4.22 -7.64 13.53
CA SER A 42 -2.79 -7.81 13.76
C SER A 42 -1.93 -6.89 12.86
N ILE A 43 -0.62 -6.86 13.09
CA ILE A 43 0.31 -6.22 12.16
C ILE A 43 0.22 -6.90 10.78
N GLY A 44 0.13 -8.23 10.74
CA GLY A 44 -0.04 -8.99 9.50
C GLY A 44 -1.29 -8.59 8.72
N PHE A 45 -2.43 -8.40 9.41
CA PHE A 45 -3.63 -7.87 8.75
C PHE A 45 -3.38 -6.49 8.13
N ASN A 46 -2.78 -5.56 8.87
CA ASN A 46 -2.49 -4.21 8.37
C ASN A 46 -1.56 -4.24 7.15
N LEU A 47 -0.54 -5.10 7.15
CA LEU A 47 0.36 -5.28 6.00
C LEU A 47 -0.38 -5.78 4.75
N TRP A 48 -1.17 -6.85 4.90
CA TRP A 48 -1.98 -7.37 3.81
C TRP A 48 -2.95 -6.31 3.28
N HIS A 49 -3.61 -5.59 4.18
CA HIS A 49 -4.55 -4.54 3.83
C HIS A 49 -3.92 -3.45 2.96
N ILE A 50 -2.79 -2.88 3.37
CA ILE A 50 -2.13 -1.82 2.59
C ILE A 50 -1.51 -2.35 1.28
N ALA A 51 -0.97 -3.57 1.29
CA ALA A 51 -0.43 -4.19 0.07
C ALA A 51 -1.53 -4.41 -0.97
N ARG A 52 -2.69 -4.95 -0.56
CA ARG A 52 -3.86 -5.15 -1.43
C ARG A 52 -4.37 -3.84 -2.03
N TRP A 53 -4.46 -2.79 -1.22
CA TRP A 53 -4.90 -1.49 -1.71
C TRP A 53 -3.89 -0.84 -2.66
N SER A 54 -2.59 -0.97 -2.40
CA SER A 54 -1.55 -0.47 -3.31
C SER A 54 -1.60 -1.19 -4.66
N ASP A 55 -1.75 -2.50 -4.63
CA ASP A 55 -1.81 -3.34 -5.83
C ASP A 55 -3.05 -3.01 -6.67
N ASN A 56 -4.21 -2.91 -6.02
CA ASN A 56 -5.46 -2.54 -6.67
C ASN A 56 -5.41 -1.13 -7.28
N LEU A 57 -4.90 -0.13 -6.53
CA LEU A 57 -4.81 1.25 -7.03
C LEU A 57 -4.06 1.33 -8.35
N ILE A 58 -2.87 0.71 -8.43
CA ILE A 58 -2.06 0.78 -9.65
C ILE A 58 -2.70 0.00 -10.79
N ALA A 59 -3.27 -1.18 -10.51
CA ALA A 59 -3.98 -1.96 -11.51
C ALA A 59 -5.18 -1.21 -12.08
N GLU A 60 -6.00 -0.60 -11.24
CA GLU A 60 -7.17 0.18 -11.67
C GLU A 60 -6.76 1.42 -12.48
N ILE A 61 -5.72 2.17 -12.07
CA ILE A 61 -5.23 3.32 -12.84
C ILE A 61 -4.76 2.88 -14.23
N LEU A 62 -3.97 1.81 -14.34
CA LEU A 62 -3.46 1.32 -15.62
C LEU A 62 -4.57 0.82 -16.54
N LYS A 63 -5.60 0.22 -15.96
CA LYS A 63 -6.75 -0.32 -16.70
C LYS A 63 -7.71 0.78 -17.15
N GLU A 64 -7.96 1.76 -16.28
CA GLU A 64 -8.91 2.85 -16.54
C GLU A 64 -8.34 3.92 -17.47
N PHE A 65 -7.01 4.13 -17.43
CA PHE A 65 -6.33 5.17 -18.21
C PHE A 65 -5.19 4.63 -19.07
N PRO A 66 -5.49 3.74 -20.06
CA PRO A 66 -4.45 3.18 -20.94
C PRO A 66 -3.75 4.26 -21.79
N GLU A 67 -4.42 5.39 -22.02
CA GLU A 67 -3.86 6.55 -22.74
C GLU A 67 -2.71 7.23 -22.02
N LEU A 68 -2.51 6.99 -20.73
CA LEU A 68 -1.33 7.48 -20.01
C LEU A 68 -0.02 6.89 -20.56
N CYS A 69 -0.09 5.76 -21.27
CA CYS A 69 1.05 5.08 -21.84
C CYS A 69 2.17 4.82 -20.81
N ILE A 70 1.81 4.43 -19.59
CA ILE A 70 2.73 4.02 -18.54
C ILE A 70 2.81 2.50 -18.57
N ASP A 71 3.95 2.01 -19.06
CA ASP A 71 4.19 0.58 -19.17
C ASP A 71 4.85 0.03 -17.89
N LEU A 72 4.14 -0.84 -17.20
CA LEU A 72 4.62 -1.63 -16.06
C LEU A 72 4.46 -3.14 -16.31
N GLY A 73 4.29 -3.55 -17.57
CA GLY A 73 4.02 -4.91 -17.95
C GLY A 73 2.55 -5.30 -17.77
N ASP A 74 2.27 -6.38 -17.05
CA ASP A 74 0.89 -6.85 -16.82
C ASP A 74 0.08 -5.83 -16.00
N VAL A 75 -1.09 -5.44 -16.50
CA VAL A 75 -1.97 -4.45 -15.85
C VAL A 75 -2.77 -5.02 -14.69
N ARG A 76 -2.88 -6.37 -14.59
CA ARG A 76 -3.59 -7.02 -13.49
C ARG A 76 -2.89 -6.78 -12.16
N GLU A 77 -3.63 -6.96 -11.08
CA GLU A 77 -3.04 -6.99 -9.74
C GLU A 77 -2.01 -8.14 -9.62
N ILE A 78 -0.91 -7.93 -8.90
CA ILE A 78 0.06 -8.97 -8.54
C ILE A 78 -0.65 -10.09 -7.76
N TRP A 79 -1.63 -9.72 -6.95
CA TRP A 79 -2.51 -10.66 -6.24
C TRP A 79 -3.14 -11.70 -7.16
N GLU A 80 -3.62 -11.26 -8.32
CA GLU A 80 -4.22 -12.14 -9.33
C GLU A 80 -3.17 -12.90 -10.14
N GLN A 81 -2.09 -12.20 -10.55
CA GLN A 81 -1.02 -12.80 -11.35
C GLN A 81 -0.36 -13.98 -10.62
N ASP A 82 -0.12 -13.82 -9.32
CA ASP A 82 0.54 -14.82 -8.48
C ASP A 82 -0.45 -15.79 -7.82
N ALA A 83 -1.77 -15.64 -8.05
CA ALA A 83 -2.86 -16.42 -7.45
C ALA A 83 -2.75 -16.48 -5.89
N LEU A 84 -2.43 -15.34 -5.25
CA LEU A 84 -2.09 -15.30 -3.83
C LEU A 84 -3.28 -15.63 -2.94
N GLY A 85 -4.51 -15.26 -3.32
CA GLY A 85 -5.70 -15.62 -2.57
C GLY A 85 -5.86 -17.12 -2.38
N GLU A 86 -5.68 -17.88 -3.46
CA GLU A 86 -5.72 -19.35 -3.43
C GLU A 86 -4.52 -19.93 -2.65
N LYS A 87 -3.30 -19.46 -2.95
CA LYS A 87 -2.08 -19.93 -2.29
C LYS A 87 -2.09 -19.72 -0.78
N TRP A 88 -2.66 -18.60 -0.32
CA TRP A 88 -2.74 -18.27 1.10
C TRP A 88 -4.00 -18.80 1.77
N GLY A 89 -4.92 -19.41 1.01
CA GLY A 89 -6.19 -19.90 1.54
C GLY A 89 -7.10 -18.80 2.09
N LEU A 90 -6.92 -17.56 1.62
CA LEU A 90 -7.76 -16.45 2.05
C LEU A 90 -9.07 -16.44 1.26
N PRO A 91 -10.21 -16.21 1.94
CA PRO A 91 -11.50 -16.16 1.28
C PRO A 91 -11.59 -14.96 0.33
N PRO A 92 -12.42 -15.03 -0.72
CA PRO A 92 -12.76 -13.86 -1.51
C PRO A 92 -13.35 -12.76 -0.62
N VAL A 93 -12.90 -11.53 -0.82
CA VAL A 93 -13.38 -10.35 -0.11
C VAL A 93 -14.02 -9.37 -1.09
N LEU A 94 -15.07 -8.68 -0.65
CA LEU A 94 -15.81 -7.75 -1.51
C LEU A 94 -14.94 -6.55 -1.95
N TYR A 95 -14.08 -6.07 -1.04
CA TYR A 95 -13.16 -4.97 -1.31
C TYR A 95 -11.72 -5.38 -1.04
N PRO A 96 -10.74 -4.81 -1.76
CA PRO A 96 -9.33 -5.08 -1.53
C PRO A 96 -8.95 -4.94 -0.04
N GLY A 97 -8.06 -5.79 0.42
CA GLY A 97 -7.54 -5.72 1.79
C GLY A 97 -8.57 -5.97 2.90
N GLY A 98 -9.75 -6.54 2.59
CA GLY A 98 -10.74 -6.90 3.60
C GLY A 98 -11.51 -5.72 4.19
N THR A 99 -11.56 -4.59 3.49
CA THR A 99 -12.41 -3.46 3.89
C THR A 99 -13.88 -3.90 3.97
N GLY A 100 -14.53 -3.58 5.09
CA GLY A 100 -15.94 -3.94 5.33
C GLY A 100 -16.16 -5.35 5.86
N LEU A 101 -15.12 -6.12 6.17
CA LEU A 101 -15.27 -7.37 6.94
C LEU A 101 -15.82 -7.08 8.32
N SER A 102 -16.67 -7.99 8.84
CA SER A 102 -17.01 -7.97 10.26
C SER A 102 -15.78 -8.33 11.11
N ASP A 103 -15.83 -7.98 12.38
CA ASP A 103 -14.74 -8.30 13.31
C ASP A 103 -14.45 -9.80 13.37
N GLU A 104 -15.50 -10.62 13.38
CA GLU A 104 -15.38 -12.09 13.39
C GLU A 104 -14.75 -12.62 12.10
N ALA A 105 -15.13 -12.04 10.94
CA ALA A 105 -14.56 -12.44 9.66
C ALA A 105 -13.09 -12.03 9.58
N ALA A 106 -12.73 -10.83 10.00
CA ALA A 106 -11.34 -10.36 10.05
C ALA A 106 -10.49 -11.21 11.03
N ASP A 107 -11.07 -11.62 12.17
CA ASP A 107 -10.42 -12.46 13.18
C ASP A 107 -10.14 -13.87 12.68
N SER A 108 -10.99 -14.38 11.80
CA SER A 108 -10.84 -15.72 11.21
C SER A 108 -9.78 -15.84 10.12
N LEU A 109 -9.24 -14.72 9.62
CA LEU A 109 -8.22 -14.75 8.57
C LEU A 109 -6.89 -15.31 9.10
N VAL A 110 -6.35 -16.27 8.39
CA VAL A 110 -5.03 -16.87 8.66
C VAL A 110 -4.07 -16.40 7.57
N PHE A 111 -3.09 -15.59 7.96
CA PHE A 111 -2.10 -15.08 7.03
C PHE A 111 -0.90 -16.04 6.90
N PRO A 112 -0.21 -16.03 5.75
CA PRO A 112 0.98 -16.85 5.52
C PRO A 112 2.16 -16.37 6.36
N SER A 113 3.32 -17.01 6.15
CA SER A 113 4.57 -16.63 6.80
C SER A 113 4.96 -15.17 6.53
N LYS A 114 5.70 -14.57 7.43
CA LYS A 114 6.27 -13.23 7.27
C LYS A 114 7.01 -13.07 5.94
N GLU A 115 7.77 -14.07 5.52
CA GLU A 115 8.55 -14.00 4.29
C GLU A 115 7.67 -13.94 3.02
N GLU A 116 6.58 -14.69 3.00
CA GLU A 116 5.61 -14.63 1.91
C GLU A 116 4.91 -13.27 1.86
N MET A 117 4.52 -12.75 3.02
CA MET A 117 3.92 -11.41 3.13
C MET A 117 4.90 -10.31 2.69
N LEU A 118 6.16 -10.38 3.12
CA LEU A 118 7.20 -9.44 2.71
C LEU A 118 7.46 -9.51 1.20
N THR A 119 7.42 -10.70 0.61
CA THR A 119 7.60 -10.87 -0.83
C THR A 119 6.52 -10.15 -1.61
N TYR A 120 5.26 -10.31 -1.23
CA TYR A 120 4.15 -9.59 -1.85
C TYR A 120 4.25 -8.07 -1.61
N LEU A 121 4.52 -7.66 -0.39
CA LEU A 121 4.67 -6.26 -0.01
C LEU A 121 5.75 -5.54 -0.83
N ARG A 122 6.93 -6.15 -0.97
CA ARG A 122 8.03 -5.60 -1.79
C ARG A 122 7.63 -5.45 -3.25
N LYS A 123 6.95 -6.44 -3.84
CA LYS A 123 6.47 -6.38 -5.21
C LYS A 123 5.49 -5.21 -5.41
N THR A 124 4.49 -5.07 -4.55
CA THR A 124 3.48 -4.00 -4.66
C THR A 124 4.09 -2.62 -4.43
N PHE A 125 4.99 -2.47 -3.49
CA PHE A 125 5.69 -1.22 -3.22
C PHE A 125 6.59 -0.81 -4.37
N THR A 126 7.38 -1.74 -4.91
CA THR A 126 8.22 -1.49 -6.09
C THR A 126 7.36 -1.03 -7.26
N ARG A 127 6.26 -1.74 -7.56
CA ARG A 127 5.36 -1.37 -8.65
C ARG A 127 4.74 0.02 -8.46
N THR A 128 4.35 0.36 -7.25
CA THR A 128 3.83 1.70 -6.93
C THR A 128 4.88 2.78 -7.15
N GLU A 129 6.10 2.57 -6.69
CA GLU A 129 7.22 3.51 -6.86
C GLU A 129 7.59 3.69 -8.33
N GLU A 130 7.66 2.61 -9.11
CA GLU A 130 7.90 2.64 -10.55
C GLU A 130 6.78 3.38 -11.30
N PHE A 131 5.53 3.18 -10.89
CA PHE A 131 4.41 3.92 -11.46
C PHE A 131 4.58 5.42 -11.23
N ILE A 132 4.82 5.84 -9.99
CA ILE A 132 4.98 7.26 -9.65
C ILE A 132 6.14 7.87 -10.42
N GLU A 133 7.29 7.19 -10.49
CA GLU A 133 8.47 7.66 -11.20
C GLU A 133 8.20 7.89 -12.70
N LYS A 134 7.57 6.90 -13.36
CA LYS A 134 7.20 7.00 -14.78
C LYS A 134 6.10 8.04 -15.02
N PHE A 135 5.12 8.13 -14.10
CA PHE A 135 4.03 9.09 -14.17
C PHE A 135 4.55 10.53 -14.05
N ASP A 136 5.40 10.81 -13.06
CA ASP A 136 5.96 12.15 -12.85
C ASP A 136 6.94 12.55 -13.97
N ALA A 137 7.68 11.58 -14.52
CA ALA A 137 8.56 11.83 -15.67
C ALA A 137 7.77 12.19 -16.95
N ARG A 138 6.60 11.57 -17.15
CA ARG A 138 5.76 11.81 -18.34
C ARG A 138 4.87 13.03 -18.19
N TYR A 139 4.39 13.31 -17.00
CA TYR A 139 3.45 14.39 -16.68
C TYR A 139 3.98 15.24 -15.52
N PRO A 140 5.09 15.98 -15.72
CA PRO A 140 5.67 16.78 -14.65
C PRO A 140 4.70 17.89 -14.22
N THR A 141 4.63 18.15 -12.92
CA THR A 141 3.73 19.18 -12.35
C THR A 141 4.08 20.60 -12.78
N SER A 142 5.30 20.81 -13.29
CA SER A 142 5.77 22.09 -13.83
C SER A 142 5.21 22.41 -15.22
N GLU A 143 4.69 21.43 -15.94
CA GLU A 143 4.15 21.63 -17.28
C GLU A 143 2.65 21.94 -17.23
N ARG A 144 2.26 22.94 -18.06
CA ARG A 144 0.85 23.29 -18.23
C ARG A 144 0.20 22.32 -19.22
N ILE A 145 -0.79 21.59 -18.76
CA ILE A 145 -1.64 20.75 -19.61
C ILE A 145 -2.79 21.60 -20.13
N ALA A 146 -2.84 21.79 -21.46
CA ALA A 146 -3.88 22.59 -22.10
C ALA A 146 -5.22 21.83 -22.26
N ASP A 147 -5.19 20.53 -22.33
CA ASP A 147 -6.37 19.67 -22.37
C ASP A 147 -6.96 19.58 -20.95
N GLU A 148 -8.16 20.14 -20.78
CA GLU A 148 -8.85 20.21 -19.48
C GLU A 148 -9.26 18.83 -18.96
N GLU A 149 -9.65 17.92 -19.84
CA GLU A 149 -10.04 16.56 -19.46
C GLU A 149 -8.82 15.76 -18.96
N LEU A 150 -7.71 15.82 -19.71
CA LEU A 150 -6.45 15.19 -19.29
C LEU A 150 -5.95 15.82 -17.98
N HIS A 151 -6.01 17.16 -17.87
CA HIS A 151 -5.60 17.84 -16.63
C HIS A 151 -6.39 17.36 -15.42
N LYS A 152 -7.70 17.19 -15.56
CA LYS A 152 -8.55 16.66 -14.50
C LYS A 152 -8.16 15.23 -14.13
N LYS A 153 -8.01 14.34 -15.11
CA LYS A 153 -7.60 12.94 -14.89
C LYS A 153 -6.26 12.85 -14.13
N LEU A 154 -5.26 13.61 -14.55
CA LEU A 154 -3.96 13.63 -13.88
C LEU A 154 -4.05 14.17 -12.45
N SER A 155 -4.91 15.14 -12.21
CA SER A 155 -5.17 15.68 -10.87
C SER A 155 -5.84 14.66 -9.97
N ASP A 156 -6.81 13.92 -10.48
CA ASP A 156 -7.50 12.85 -9.75
C ASP A 156 -6.53 11.70 -9.40
N ILE A 157 -5.65 11.32 -10.33
CA ILE A 157 -4.62 10.30 -10.07
C ILE A 157 -3.65 10.78 -8.97
N ARG A 158 -3.16 12.02 -9.04
CA ARG A 158 -2.28 12.60 -8.00
C ARG A 158 -2.97 12.63 -6.65
N TRP A 159 -4.25 13.00 -6.62
CA TRP A 159 -5.04 12.98 -5.40
C TRP A 159 -5.17 11.57 -4.82
N ASN A 160 -5.43 10.57 -5.64
CA ASN A 160 -5.49 9.17 -5.21
C ASN A 160 -4.15 8.70 -4.64
N LEU A 161 -3.04 8.96 -5.33
CA LEU A 161 -1.70 8.65 -4.81
C LEU A 161 -1.47 9.31 -3.44
N TYR A 162 -1.81 10.57 -3.28
CA TYR A 162 -1.67 11.27 -2.00
C TYR A 162 -2.58 10.65 -0.92
N TYR A 163 -3.83 10.36 -1.24
CA TYR A 163 -4.78 9.73 -0.32
C TYR A 163 -4.28 8.37 0.17
N TYR A 164 -3.75 7.54 -0.73
CA TYR A 164 -3.21 6.24 -0.37
C TYR A 164 -1.90 6.34 0.42
N LEU A 165 -1.08 7.33 0.17
CA LEU A 165 0.08 7.60 1.04
C LEU A 165 -0.34 7.91 2.47
N MET A 166 -1.36 8.76 2.65
CA MET A 166 -1.92 9.04 3.98
C MET A 166 -2.51 7.78 4.63
N HIS A 167 -3.15 6.94 3.84
CA HIS A 167 -3.67 5.65 4.29
C HIS A 167 -2.55 4.73 4.79
N HIS A 168 -1.45 4.63 4.06
CA HIS A 168 -0.25 3.89 4.49
C HIS A 168 0.35 4.45 5.79
N CYS A 169 0.48 5.77 5.91
CA CYS A 169 0.98 6.41 7.12
C CYS A 169 0.10 6.09 8.34
N ARG A 170 -1.23 6.10 8.15
CA ARG A 170 -2.19 5.71 9.19
C ARG A 170 -1.98 4.28 9.66
N HIS A 171 -1.85 3.32 8.72
CA HIS A 171 -1.63 1.92 9.06
C HIS A 171 -0.25 1.67 9.65
N LEU A 172 0.79 2.39 9.20
CA LEU A 172 2.10 2.35 9.83
C LEU A 172 2.01 2.74 11.32
N GLY A 173 1.32 3.84 11.63
CA GLY A 173 1.10 4.24 13.03
C GLY A 173 0.35 3.19 13.86
N MET A 174 -0.65 2.50 13.27
CA MET A 174 -1.34 1.38 13.92
C MET A 174 -0.39 0.20 14.19
N MET A 175 0.45 -0.17 13.21
CA MET A 175 1.44 -1.25 13.36
C MET A 175 2.51 -0.89 14.41
N GLU A 176 2.98 0.34 14.43
CA GLU A 176 3.91 0.85 15.46
C GLU A 176 3.30 0.78 16.85
N ALA A 177 2.04 1.18 17.01
CA ALA A 177 1.32 1.08 18.27
C ALA A 177 1.19 -0.38 18.74
N LEU A 178 0.83 -1.29 17.84
CA LEU A 178 0.74 -2.73 18.15
C LEU A 178 2.12 -3.30 18.55
N LYS A 179 3.19 -2.95 17.83
CA LYS A 179 4.55 -3.33 18.19
C LYS A 179 4.94 -2.79 19.56
N GLY A 180 4.59 -1.54 19.86
CA GLY A 180 4.83 -0.92 21.17
C GLY A 180 4.13 -1.67 22.30
N LEU A 181 2.88 -2.04 22.13
CA LEU A 181 2.12 -2.86 23.08
C LEU A 181 2.75 -4.24 23.28
N LEU A 182 3.16 -4.88 22.19
CA LEU A 182 3.75 -6.22 22.22
C LEU A 182 5.12 -6.24 22.91
N THR A 183 5.95 -5.22 22.69
CA THR A 183 7.34 -5.20 23.14
C THR A 183 7.56 -4.39 24.44
N GLY A 184 6.55 -3.64 24.89
CA GLY A 184 6.67 -2.70 26.00
C GLY A 184 7.54 -1.49 25.68
N ARG A 185 7.83 -1.22 24.41
CA ARG A 185 8.67 -0.11 23.95
C ARG A 185 7.89 0.81 23.04
N GLY A 186 7.89 2.11 23.31
CA GLY A 186 7.31 3.10 22.42
C GLY A 186 8.04 3.12 21.06
N SER A 187 7.30 3.39 19.98
CA SER A 187 7.85 3.44 18.62
C SER A 187 8.45 4.80 18.25
N ALA A 188 8.20 5.83 19.04
CA ALA A 188 8.55 7.23 18.72
C ALA A 188 10.06 7.54 18.72
N ALA A 189 10.91 6.55 18.83
CA ALA A 189 12.37 6.70 18.95
C ALA A 189 13.13 6.19 17.73
N ALA A 190 12.53 6.21 16.54
CA ALA A 190 13.24 5.83 15.32
C ALA A 190 13.84 7.04 14.60
#